data_f433581b52714fdd4910c99309a32cd6
#
_entry.id   f433581b52714fdd4910c99309a32cd6
#
_cell.length_a   1.000
_cell.length_b   1.000
_cell.length_c   1.000
_cell.angle_alpha   90.00
_cell.angle_beta   90.00
_cell.angle_gamma   90.00
#
_symmetry.space_group_name_H-M   'P 1'
#
loop_
_entity.id
_entity.type
_entity.pdbx_description
1 polymer ?
#
loop_
_entity_poly.entity_id
_entity_poly.type
_entity_poly.pdbx_seq_one_letter_code
_entity_poly.pdbx_strand_id
1 'polypeptide(L)'
;MHNLSDEVLCARWVENPYYQYFCGELSFCHKLPFDRSSLTRWRQRLGEEQLLALIQESLSVAHKTGAVESKDLERVVVDTTVQPKAIAHPTDARLMHRAQVKLVDLAKRNGVPLRQSYLRLAKRAAIMVGRYTHAHQFKRARKALKFLRTRLGRVIRDIRRRIDGNPDLEARFKHLLDLATRVRLQDQRQRGPKIYSLHAPEVECIGKGKARAPYEFGCKVSIATSATAPKGGQFVLHAKALHGNPYDGCTLGPMAAALEHLTGVETRRIHVDKGYRGHSHPHKFRVWISDQVRRVTKVIRREMKRRAAVEPVIGHLKAEHRMERNHLKGRQGDRINAVLAAAGHNFNLLLRWLATLLRALIQLLADDSAPSIIA
;
A
#
# COMPACT_ATOMS: atom_id res chain seq x y z
N MET A 1 4.28 -13.15 -4.60
CA MET A 1 4.63 -14.57 -4.67
C MET A 1 5.70 -14.94 -3.65
N HIS A 2 6.96 -14.56 -3.81
CA HIS A 2 8.04 -14.96 -2.89
C HIS A 2 8.39 -13.92 -1.82
N ASN A 3 7.68 -12.82 -1.73
CA ASN A 3 7.91 -11.71 -0.80
C ASN A 3 9.37 -11.20 -0.78
N LEU A 4 10.01 -11.13 -1.96
CA LEU A 4 11.41 -10.72 -2.11
C LEU A 4 11.56 -9.20 -2.12
N SER A 5 12.69 -8.69 -1.58
CA SER A 5 13.12 -7.32 -1.85
C SER A 5 13.77 -7.25 -3.24
N ASP A 6 13.92 -6.03 -3.77
CA ASP A 6 14.58 -5.81 -5.07
C ASP A 6 16.01 -6.38 -5.08
N GLU A 7 16.74 -6.21 -3.97
CA GLU A 7 18.10 -6.72 -3.83
C GLU A 7 18.14 -8.25 -3.85
N VAL A 8 17.22 -8.90 -3.12
CA VAL A 8 17.13 -10.35 -3.09
C VAL A 8 16.64 -10.91 -4.42
N LEU A 9 15.71 -10.21 -5.11
CA LEU A 9 15.26 -10.58 -6.44
C LEU A 9 16.43 -10.55 -7.44
N CYS A 10 17.23 -9.48 -7.43
CA CYS A 10 18.41 -9.35 -8.28
C CYS A 10 19.46 -10.44 -7.98
N ALA A 11 19.70 -10.76 -6.70
CA ALA A 11 20.61 -11.83 -6.32
C ALA A 11 20.10 -13.19 -6.82
N ARG A 12 18.82 -13.51 -6.61
CA ARG A 12 18.22 -14.76 -7.10
C ARG A 12 18.19 -14.86 -8.61
N TRP A 13 18.05 -13.76 -9.34
CA TRP A 13 18.10 -13.78 -10.81
C TRP A 13 19.45 -14.32 -11.30
N VAL A 14 20.56 -13.91 -10.67
CA VAL A 14 21.90 -14.37 -11.02
C VAL A 14 22.10 -15.86 -10.74
N GLU A 15 21.44 -16.40 -9.73
CA GLU A 15 21.60 -17.79 -9.28
C GLU A 15 20.62 -18.77 -9.94
N ASN A 16 19.54 -18.27 -10.55
CA ASN A 16 18.42 -19.08 -11.01
C ASN A 16 18.27 -19.05 -12.53
N PRO A 17 18.58 -20.17 -13.23
CA PRO A 17 18.47 -20.25 -14.69
C PRO A 17 17.03 -20.08 -15.19
N TYR A 18 16.02 -20.48 -14.42
CA TYR A 18 14.61 -20.28 -14.80
C TYR A 18 14.21 -18.79 -14.84
N TYR A 19 14.77 -17.96 -13.94
CA TYR A 19 14.53 -16.53 -13.97
C TYR A 19 15.17 -15.88 -15.18
N GLN A 20 16.39 -16.33 -15.53
CA GLN A 20 17.12 -15.86 -16.71
C GLN A 20 16.40 -16.27 -17.99
N TYR A 21 16.03 -17.55 -18.10
CA TYR A 21 15.27 -18.06 -19.26
C TYR A 21 13.93 -17.30 -19.44
N PHE A 22 13.18 -17.06 -18.37
CA PHE A 22 11.95 -16.25 -18.41
C PHE A 22 12.20 -14.83 -18.91
N CYS A 23 13.37 -14.25 -18.61
CA CYS A 23 13.76 -12.91 -19.09
C CYS A 23 14.32 -12.91 -20.53
N GLY A 24 14.38 -14.07 -21.20
CA GLY A 24 14.82 -14.22 -22.57
C GLY A 24 16.33 -14.48 -22.74
N GLU A 25 17.05 -14.79 -21.66
CA GLU A 25 18.46 -15.16 -21.75
C GLU A 25 18.61 -16.56 -22.37
N LEU A 26 19.42 -16.64 -23.43
CA LEU A 26 19.70 -17.89 -24.12
C LEU A 26 20.83 -18.71 -23.47
N SER A 27 21.66 -18.06 -22.69
CA SER A 27 22.78 -18.67 -21.95
C SER A 27 22.78 -18.20 -20.51
N PHE A 28 23.43 -18.98 -19.61
CA PHE A 28 23.50 -18.62 -18.21
C PHE A 28 24.44 -17.43 -17.97
N CYS A 29 23.90 -16.37 -17.37
CA CYS A 29 24.62 -15.14 -17.06
C CYS A 29 25.02 -15.10 -15.59
N HIS A 30 26.32 -14.99 -15.30
CA HIS A 30 26.86 -14.92 -13.94
C HIS A 30 26.78 -13.51 -13.30
N LYS A 31 26.33 -12.52 -14.06
CA LYS A 31 26.23 -11.12 -13.60
C LYS A 31 24.88 -10.55 -14.01
N LEU A 32 24.33 -9.69 -13.13
CA LEU A 32 23.11 -8.96 -13.43
C LEU A 32 23.37 -7.97 -14.60
N PRO A 33 22.57 -7.99 -15.68
CA PRO A 33 22.80 -7.12 -16.85
C PRO A 33 22.43 -5.66 -16.63
N PHE A 34 21.90 -5.30 -15.47
CA PHE A 34 21.47 -3.95 -15.12
C PHE A 34 21.77 -3.62 -13.65
N ASP A 35 21.78 -2.33 -13.32
CA ASP A 35 21.92 -1.87 -11.94
C ASP A 35 20.63 -2.09 -11.14
N ARG A 36 20.74 -2.46 -9.86
CA ARG A 36 19.59 -2.73 -8.95
C ARG A 36 18.63 -1.55 -8.85
N SER A 37 19.14 -0.31 -8.96
CA SER A 37 18.28 0.88 -8.96
C SER A 37 17.38 0.99 -10.18
N SER A 38 17.64 0.23 -11.24
CA SER A 38 16.84 0.21 -12.46
C SER A 38 15.41 -0.27 -12.20
N LEU A 39 15.19 -1.19 -11.26
CA LEU A 39 13.84 -1.61 -10.86
C LEU A 39 13.02 -0.45 -10.26
N THR A 40 13.66 0.41 -9.48
CA THR A 40 13.01 1.62 -8.94
C THR A 40 12.68 2.61 -10.05
N ARG A 41 13.62 2.87 -10.96
CA ARG A 41 13.42 3.76 -12.11
C ARG A 41 12.32 3.23 -13.04
N TRP A 42 12.30 1.93 -13.30
CA TRP A 42 11.29 1.25 -14.10
C TRP A 42 9.88 1.46 -13.51
N ARG A 43 9.68 1.20 -12.21
CA ARG A 43 8.40 1.47 -11.55
C ARG A 43 7.96 2.93 -11.61
N GLN A 44 8.90 3.86 -11.52
CA GLN A 44 8.62 5.30 -11.65
C GLN A 44 8.17 5.70 -13.06
N ARG A 45 8.73 5.05 -14.09
CA ARG A 45 8.38 5.30 -15.51
C ARG A 45 7.03 4.74 -15.88
N LEU A 46 6.68 3.55 -15.40
CA LEU A 46 5.43 2.89 -15.78
C LEU A 46 4.18 3.65 -15.30
N GLY A 47 4.23 4.29 -14.14
CA GLY A 47 3.03 4.94 -13.59
C GLY A 47 1.93 3.96 -13.18
N GLU A 48 0.79 4.50 -12.72
CA GLU A 48 -0.36 3.72 -12.26
C GLU A 48 -1.11 3.07 -13.42
N GLU A 49 -1.34 3.83 -14.50
CA GLU A 49 -2.13 3.38 -15.65
C GLU A 49 -1.52 2.18 -16.37
N GLN A 50 -0.22 2.24 -16.65
CA GLN A 50 0.49 1.13 -17.30
C GLN A 50 0.56 -0.12 -16.42
N LEU A 51 0.62 0.06 -15.09
CA LEU A 51 0.59 -1.07 -14.15
C LEU A 51 -0.81 -1.69 -14.03
N LEU A 52 -1.89 -0.94 -14.26
CA LEU A 52 -3.24 -1.48 -14.33
C LEU A 52 -3.38 -2.50 -15.48
N ALA A 53 -2.62 -2.35 -16.56
CA ALA A 53 -2.57 -3.34 -17.63
C ALA A 53 -2.17 -4.74 -17.14
N LEU A 54 -1.37 -4.86 -16.07
CA LEU A 54 -1.05 -6.15 -15.44
C LEU A 54 -2.29 -6.82 -14.84
N ILE A 55 -3.18 -6.05 -14.21
CA ILE A 55 -4.45 -6.57 -13.70
C ILE A 55 -5.34 -6.97 -14.86
N GLN A 56 -5.47 -6.09 -15.87
CA GLN A 56 -6.28 -6.33 -17.07
C GLN A 56 -5.84 -7.61 -17.80
N GLU A 57 -4.54 -7.77 -18.03
CA GLU A 57 -4.01 -8.96 -18.69
C GLU A 57 -4.22 -10.23 -17.85
N SER A 58 -4.04 -10.15 -16.52
CA SER A 58 -4.33 -11.28 -15.63
C SER A 58 -5.79 -11.72 -15.72
N LEU A 59 -6.74 -10.78 -15.84
CA LEU A 59 -8.17 -11.07 -16.00
C LEU A 59 -8.49 -11.60 -17.40
N SER A 60 -7.84 -11.07 -18.45
CA SER A 60 -7.96 -11.56 -19.84
C SER A 60 -7.54 -13.03 -19.93
N VAL A 61 -6.40 -13.40 -19.36
CA VAL A 61 -5.94 -14.80 -19.30
C VAL A 61 -6.89 -15.67 -18.47
N ALA A 62 -7.35 -15.16 -17.31
CA ALA A 62 -8.31 -15.88 -16.47
C ALA A 62 -9.62 -16.17 -17.21
N HIS A 63 -10.11 -15.22 -18.01
CA HIS A 63 -11.30 -15.40 -18.83
C HIS A 63 -11.07 -16.39 -19.96
N LYS A 64 -9.98 -16.25 -20.72
CA LYS A 64 -9.61 -17.17 -21.83
C LYS A 64 -9.46 -18.61 -21.38
N THR A 65 -8.96 -18.84 -20.17
CA THR A 65 -8.74 -20.18 -19.60
C THR A 65 -9.93 -20.73 -18.80
N GLY A 66 -11.05 -19.98 -18.72
CA GLY A 66 -12.24 -20.39 -17.99
C GLY A 66 -12.12 -20.32 -16.46
N ALA A 67 -11.07 -19.66 -15.94
CA ALA A 67 -10.92 -19.39 -14.50
C ALA A 67 -11.97 -18.38 -13.99
N VAL A 68 -12.37 -17.42 -14.83
CA VAL A 68 -13.37 -16.39 -14.58
C VAL A 68 -14.31 -16.30 -15.77
N GLU A 69 -15.61 -16.21 -15.53
CA GLU A 69 -16.63 -16.03 -16.55
C GLU A 69 -17.12 -14.57 -16.56
N SER A 70 -17.67 -14.07 -17.68
CA SER A 70 -18.21 -12.69 -17.78
C SER A 70 -19.22 -12.36 -16.70
N LYS A 71 -20.10 -13.32 -16.33
CA LYS A 71 -21.06 -13.17 -15.23
C LYS A 71 -20.43 -12.91 -13.86
N ASP A 72 -19.16 -13.29 -13.67
CA ASP A 72 -18.42 -13.06 -12.43
C ASP A 72 -17.92 -11.63 -12.32
N LEU A 73 -17.80 -10.91 -13.44
CA LEU A 73 -17.40 -9.51 -13.52
C LEU A 73 -18.57 -8.54 -13.34
N GLU A 74 -19.82 -8.99 -13.62
CA GLU A 74 -21.03 -8.16 -13.49
C GLU A 74 -21.43 -7.88 -12.03
N ARG A 75 -20.97 -8.70 -11.10
CA ARG A 75 -21.36 -8.64 -9.68
C ARG A 75 -20.11 -8.55 -8.84
N VAL A 76 -19.94 -7.43 -8.17
CA VAL A 76 -18.69 -7.11 -7.51
C VAL A 76 -18.89 -6.76 -6.05
N VAL A 77 -17.87 -7.01 -5.26
CA VAL A 77 -17.71 -6.53 -3.89
C VAL A 77 -16.67 -5.44 -3.91
N VAL A 78 -16.98 -4.29 -3.34
CA VAL A 78 -16.02 -3.20 -3.14
C VAL A 78 -15.85 -2.96 -1.66
N ASP A 79 -14.59 -2.93 -1.22
CA ASP A 79 -14.24 -2.65 0.17
C ASP A 79 -12.99 -1.78 0.24
N THR A 80 -12.77 -1.13 1.38
CA THR A 80 -11.57 -0.35 1.63
C THR A 80 -10.72 -0.96 2.73
N THR A 81 -9.43 -0.92 2.53
CA THR A 81 -8.44 -1.30 3.56
C THR A 81 -7.38 -0.23 3.69
N VAL A 82 -6.56 -0.31 4.73
CA VAL A 82 -5.36 0.53 4.84
C VAL A 82 -4.16 -0.28 4.39
N GLN A 83 -3.34 0.36 3.57
CA GLN A 83 -2.01 -0.08 3.20
C GLN A 83 -1.01 0.65 4.11
N PRO A 84 -0.51 0.02 5.20
CA PRO A 84 0.44 0.65 6.10
C PRO A 84 1.76 0.95 5.40
N LYS A 85 2.33 2.12 5.70
CA LYS A 85 3.66 2.51 5.25
C LYS A 85 4.73 1.89 6.15
N ALA A 86 5.89 1.56 5.59
CA ALA A 86 7.04 1.04 6.36
C ALA A 86 7.68 2.14 7.22
N ILE A 87 6.95 2.60 8.24
CA ILE A 87 7.40 3.60 9.21
C ILE A 87 7.43 3.05 10.63
N ALA A 88 8.29 3.62 11.47
CA ALA A 88 8.20 3.37 12.91
C ALA A 88 6.97 4.08 13.49
N HIS A 89 6.34 3.50 14.52
CA HIS A 89 5.19 4.11 15.19
C HIS A 89 5.49 5.58 15.55
N PRO A 90 4.71 6.54 15.04
CA PRO A 90 5.00 7.96 15.19
C PRO A 90 4.70 8.43 16.62
N THR A 91 5.68 9.11 17.20
CA THR A 91 5.49 9.91 18.41
C THR A 91 6.16 11.26 18.22
N ASP A 92 5.61 12.31 18.81
CA ASP A 92 6.16 13.67 18.67
C ASP A 92 7.64 13.73 19.09
N ALA A 93 7.99 13.02 20.17
CA ALA A 93 9.36 12.96 20.65
C ALA A 93 10.33 12.32 19.64
N ARG A 94 9.92 11.21 19.00
CA ARG A 94 10.71 10.56 17.94
C ARG A 94 10.86 11.44 16.72
N LEU A 95 9.77 12.07 16.30
CA LEU A 95 9.77 12.95 15.12
C LEU A 95 10.69 14.16 15.33
N MET A 96 10.57 14.85 16.49
CA MET A 96 11.43 15.99 16.82
C MET A 96 12.90 15.59 16.91
N HIS A 97 13.21 14.48 17.59
CA HIS A 97 14.58 13.98 17.68
C HIS A 97 15.15 13.64 16.29
N ARG A 98 14.40 12.91 15.45
CA ARG A 98 14.82 12.57 14.08
C ARG A 98 14.99 13.80 13.19
N ALA A 99 14.10 14.80 13.32
CA ALA A 99 14.23 16.07 12.61
C ALA A 99 15.54 16.77 12.98
N GLN A 100 15.86 16.80 14.27
CA GLN A 100 17.10 17.39 14.76
C GLN A 100 18.33 16.64 14.25
N VAL A 101 18.36 15.31 14.30
CA VAL A 101 19.47 14.50 13.75
C VAL A 101 19.66 14.80 12.27
N LYS A 102 18.60 14.74 11.47
CA LYS A 102 18.70 14.99 10.03
C LYS A 102 19.18 16.42 9.69
N LEU A 103 18.72 17.43 10.44
CA LEU A 103 19.17 18.81 10.24
C LEU A 103 20.64 18.97 10.58
N VAL A 104 21.12 18.38 11.68
CA VAL A 104 22.53 18.43 12.07
C VAL A 104 23.41 17.69 11.07
N ASP A 105 22.99 16.52 10.62
CA ASP A 105 23.71 15.74 9.59
C ASP A 105 23.78 16.50 8.26
N LEU A 106 22.69 17.15 7.85
CA LEU A 106 22.67 17.96 6.64
C LEU A 106 23.60 19.17 6.77
N ALA A 107 23.60 19.86 7.92
CA ALA A 107 24.50 20.97 8.21
C ALA A 107 25.97 20.52 8.15
N LYS A 108 26.30 19.39 8.77
CA LYS A 108 27.64 18.81 8.72
C LYS A 108 28.13 18.49 7.30
N ARG A 109 27.25 17.86 6.48
CA ARG A 109 27.56 17.51 5.08
C ARG A 109 27.79 18.73 4.18
N ASN A 110 27.16 19.85 4.48
CA ASN A 110 27.29 21.09 3.69
C ASN A 110 28.22 22.12 4.34
N GLY A 111 29.06 21.73 5.32
CA GLY A 111 30.01 22.62 5.95
C GLY A 111 29.40 23.78 6.77
N VAL A 112 28.09 23.67 7.12
CA VAL A 112 27.41 24.70 7.92
C VAL A 112 27.71 24.47 9.41
N PRO A 113 28.56 25.30 10.05
CA PRO A 113 28.91 25.12 11.45
C PRO A 113 27.73 25.49 12.33
N LEU A 114 27.35 24.65 13.27
CA LEU A 114 26.29 24.93 14.23
C LEU A 114 26.86 25.39 15.57
N ARG A 115 26.25 26.40 16.18
CA ARG A 115 26.63 26.85 17.52
C ARG A 115 26.52 25.72 18.54
N GLN A 116 25.43 24.92 18.44
CA GLN A 116 25.24 23.71 19.24
C GLN A 116 24.28 22.74 18.55
N SER A 117 24.63 21.47 18.47
CA SER A 117 23.80 20.42 17.85
C SER A 117 22.69 19.89 18.78
N TYR A 118 22.90 19.92 20.09
CA TYR A 118 22.03 19.38 21.14
C TYR A 118 21.66 17.88 20.99
N LEU A 119 22.36 17.11 20.14
CA LEU A 119 21.98 15.71 19.82
C LEU A 119 21.88 14.81 21.05
N ARG A 120 22.90 14.84 21.93
CA ARG A 120 22.91 14.02 23.16
C ARG A 120 21.74 14.35 24.09
N LEU A 121 21.47 15.65 24.28
CA LEU A 121 20.38 16.14 25.12
C LEU A 121 19.01 15.78 24.51
N ALA A 122 18.86 15.91 23.20
CA ALA A 122 17.64 15.57 22.49
C ALA A 122 17.36 14.05 22.54
N LYS A 123 18.38 13.20 22.36
CA LYS A 123 18.25 11.74 22.50
C LYS A 123 17.76 11.36 23.91
N ARG A 124 18.41 11.92 24.93
CA ARG A 124 18.01 11.67 26.34
C ARG A 124 16.57 12.14 26.61
N ALA A 125 16.23 13.36 26.16
CA ALA A 125 14.86 13.88 26.36
C ALA A 125 13.80 13.02 25.65
N ALA A 126 14.07 12.55 24.41
CA ALA A 126 13.15 11.68 23.69
C ALA A 126 12.92 10.33 24.40
N ILE A 127 13.98 9.73 24.97
CA ILE A 127 13.88 8.51 25.79
C ILE A 127 13.04 8.80 27.06
N MET A 128 13.30 9.92 27.74
CA MET A 128 12.57 10.27 28.96
C MET A 128 11.10 10.54 28.71
N VAL A 129 10.72 11.14 27.56
CA VAL A 129 9.31 11.26 27.18
C VAL A 129 8.64 9.88 27.14
N GLY A 130 9.27 8.89 26.49
CA GLY A 130 8.74 7.53 26.44
C GLY A 130 8.58 6.90 27.81
N ARG A 131 9.63 6.97 28.66
CA ARG A 131 9.61 6.43 30.02
C ARG A 131 8.53 7.06 30.89
N TYR A 132 8.43 8.39 30.89
CA TYR A 132 7.40 9.09 31.66
C TYR A 132 5.98 8.83 31.16
N THR A 133 5.80 8.67 29.86
CA THR A 133 4.49 8.31 29.28
C THR A 133 4.07 6.91 29.70
N HIS A 134 5.00 5.94 29.64
CA HIS A 134 4.74 4.57 30.08
C HIS A 134 4.40 4.49 31.59
N ALA A 135 5.10 5.29 32.42
CA ALA A 135 4.85 5.40 33.84
C ALA A 135 3.66 6.33 34.21
N HIS A 136 2.83 6.73 33.23
CA HIS A 136 1.70 7.65 33.40
C HIS A 136 2.04 9.02 34.03
N GLN A 137 3.33 9.41 34.04
CA GLN A 137 3.82 10.70 34.56
C GLN A 137 3.70 11.81 33.51
N PHE A 138 2.50 12.13 33.07
CA PHE A 138 2.25 13.01 31.93
C PHE A 138 2.78 14.44 32.10
N LYS A 139 2.79 14.97 33.32
CA LYS A 139 3.38 16.31 33.59
C LYS A 139 4.88 16.34 33.26
N ARG A 140 5.63 15.30 33.68
CA ARG A 140 7.07 15.16 33.38
C ARG A 140 7.31 14.91 31.89
N ALA A 141 6.49 14.05 31.26
CA ALA A 141 6.55 13.82 29.82
C ALA A 141 6.38 15.10 29.00
N ARG A 142 5.39 15.96 29.35
CA ARG A 142 5.18 17.26 28.71
C ARG A 142 6.36 18.21 28.89
N LYS A 143 6.98 18.26 30.09
CA LYS A 143 8.18 19.07 30.35
C LYS A 143 9.36 18.63 29.45
N ALA A 144 9.60 17.33 29.34
CA ALA A 144 10.63 16.78 28.46
C ALA A 144 10.35 17.02 26.98
N LEU A 145 9.09 16.93 26.55
CA LEU A 145 8.67 17.22 25.18
C LEU A 145 8.84 18.73 24.84
N LYS A 146 8.47 19.63 25.77
CA LYS A 146 8.70 21.08 25.62
C LYS A 146 10.19 21.39 25.49
N PHE A 147 11.03 20.72 26.28
CA PHE A 147 12.50 20.85 26.17
C PHE A 147 12.99 20.46 24.75
N LEU A 148 12.53 19.33 24.23
CA LEU A 148 12.86 18.86 22.86
C LEU A 148 12.42 19.87 21.81
N ARG A 149 11.19 20.34 21.87
CA ARG A 149 10.60 21.36 20.97
C ARG A 149 11.44 22.66 20.96
N THR A 150 11.90 23.09 22.13
CA THR A 150 12.77 24.27 22.27
C THR A 150 14.14 24.08 21.63
N ARG A 151 14.77 22.91 21.83
CA ARG A 151 16.10 22.62 21.24
C ARG A 151 16.03 22.49 19.73
N LEU A 152 15.03 21.79 19.19
CA LEU A 152 14.80 21.73 17.76
C LEU A 152 14.61 23.14 17.17
N GLY A 153 13.82 24.00 17.83
CA GLY A 153 13.63 25.38 17.40
C GLY A 153 14.91 26.23 17.40
N ARG A 154 15.83 25.96 18.34
CA ARG A 154 17.15 26.62 18.34
C ARG A 154 18.00 26.19 17.15
N VAL A 155 18.06 24.89 16.84
CA VAL A 155 18.79 24.38 15.68
C VAL A 155 18.20 24.92 14.37
N ILE A 156 16.88 24.94 14.21
CA ILE A 156 16.23 25.53 13.03
C ILE A 156 16.62 26.98 12.83
N ARG A 157 16.57 27.81 13.88
CA ARG A 157 16.93 29.22 13.78
C ARG A 157 18.43 29.45 13.55
N ASP A 158 19.28 28.60 14.11
CA ASP A 158 20.73 28.69 13.90
C ASP A 158 21.10 28.37 12.45
N ILE A 159 20.51 27.30 11.89
CA ILE A 159 20.71 26.95 10.47
C ILE A 159 20.21 28.10 9.58
N ARG A 160 18.97 28.58 9.76
CA ARG A 160 18.40 29.66 8.92
C ARG A 160 19.32 30.89 8.87
N ARG A 161 19.84 31.33 10.00
CA ARG A 161 20.75 32.49 10.05
C ARG A 161 22.09 32.25 9.35
N ARG A 162 22.52 30.99 9.28
CA ARG A 162 23.82 30.65 8.67
C ARG A 162 23.78 30.42 7.18
N ILE A 163 22.61 30.05 6.67
CA ILE A 163 22.40 29.83 5.23
C ILE A 163 21.81 31.08 4.55
N ASP A 164 21.40 32.06 5.34
CA ASP A 164 20.82 33.33 4.87
C ASP A 164 21.76 34.04 3.89
N GLY A 165 21.21 34.42 2.72
CA GLY A 165 21.99 35.01 1.63
C GLY A 165 22.77 34.01 0.76
N ASN A 166 22.63 32.69 0.97
CA ASN A 166 23.20 31.68 0.09
C ASN A 166 22.09 30.82 -0.56
N PRO A 167 21.67 31.16 -1.79
CA PRO A 167 20.55 30.49 -2.47
C PRO A 167 20.69 28.97 -2.61
N ASP A 168 21.90 28.48 -2.84
CA ASP A 168 22.17 27.03 -2.98
C ASP A 168 21.94 26.29 -1.67
N LEU A 169 22.42 26.84 -0.57
CA LEU A 169 22.19 26.26 0.76
C LEU A 169 20.73 26.37 1.15
N GLU A 170 20.10 27.51 0.91
CA GLU A 170 18.66 27.69 1.18
C GLU A 170 17.82 26.65 0.45
N ALA A 171 18.05 26.42 -0.84
CA ALA A 171 17.38 25.41 -1.64
C ALA A 171 17.57 23.99 -1.09
N ARG A 172 18.82 23.63 -0.73
CA ARG A 172 19.14 22.32 -0.15
C ARG A 172 18.49 22.05 1.20
N PHE A 173 18.37 23.07 2.05
CA PHE A 173 17.80 22.95 3.39
C PHE A 173 16.29 23.15 3.43
N LYS A 174 15.67 23.80 2.45
CA LYS A 174 14.27 24.21 2.42
C LYS A 174 13.32 23.10 2.84
N HIS A 175 13.34 21.98 2.12
CA HIS A 175 12.44 20.86 2.36
C HIS A 175 12.52 20.31 3.79
N LEU A 176 13.74 20.10 4.29
CA LEU A 176 13.93 19.54 5.63
C LEU A 176 13.59 20.54 6.74
N LEU A 177 13.91 21.83 6.54
CA LEU A 177 13.54 22.91 7.47
C LEU A 177 12.01 23.06 7.55
N ASP A 178 11.29 22.97 6.43
CA ASP A 178 9.84 23.05 6.40
C ASP A 178 9.21 21.87 7.14
N LEU A 179 9.66 20.64 6.88
CA LEU A 179 9.21 19.46 7.62
C LEU A 179 9.50 19.55 9.12
N ALA A 180 10.72 19.95 9.49
CA ALA A 180 11.11 20.09 10.89
C ALA A 180 10.31 21.20 11.60
N THR A 181 10.01 22.28 10.89
CA THR A 181 9.17 23.38 11.42
C THR A 181 7.74 22.87 11.65
N ARG A 182 7.14 22.16 10.71
CA ARG A 182 5.81 21.53 10.86
C ARG A 182 5.78 20.57 12.04
N VAL A 183 6.76 19.65 12.15
CA VAL A 183 6.87 18.72 13.29
C VAL A 183 7.02 19.45 14.62
N ARG A 184 7.74 20.58 14.66
CA ARG A 184 7.89 21.38 15.88
C ARG A 184 6.59 22.06 16.31
N LEU A 185 5.77 22.49 15.35
CA LEU A 185 4.55 23.28 15.59
C LEU A 185 3.31 22.39 15.79
N GLN A 186 3.31 21.15 15.27
CA GLN A 186 2.15 20.27 15.39
C GLN A 186 1.86 19.87 16.83
N ASP A 187 0.58 19.72 17.13
CA ASP A 187 0.09 19.23 18.41
C ASP A 187 -0.62 17.89 18.30
N GLN A 188 -0.63 17.12 19.41
CA GLN A 188 -1.22 15.78 19.43
C GLN A 188 -2.70 15.78 19.05
N ARG A 189 -3.46 16.79 19.47
CA ARG A 189 -4.90 16.92 19.21
C ARG A 189 -5.24 17.85 18.04
N GLN A 190 -4.24 18.28 17.27
CA GLN A 190 -4.45 19.12 16.11
C GLN A 190 -5.36 18.43 15.09
N ARG A 191 -6.34 19.15 14.56
CA ARG A 191 -7.11 18.75 13.37
C ARG A 191 -6.34 19.13 12.10
N GLY A 192 -6.53 18.38 11.03
CA GLY A 192 -5.87 18.63 9.74
C GLY A 192 -4.55 17.85 9.55
N PRO A 193 -3.80 18.18 8.51
CA PRO A 193 -2.65 17.40 8.08
C PRO A 193 -1.49 17.47 9.08
N LYS A 194 -1.05 16.31 9.55
CA LYS A 194 0.10 16.11 10.44
C LYS A 194 1.21 15.33 9.73
N ILE A 195 2.43 15.51 10.21
CA ILE A 195 3.57 14.70 9.79
C ILE A 195 3.69 13.51 10.75
N TYR A 196 3.64 12.32 10.19
CA TYR A 196 3.83 11.06 10.92
C TYR A 196 5.19 10.42 10.63
N SER A 197 5.84 10.82 9.53
CA SER A 197 7.19 10.40 9.19
C SER A 197 7.92 11.48 8.39
N LEU A 198 9.22 11.68 8.68
CA LEU A 198 10.05 12.63 7.94
C LEU A 198 10.55 12.09 6.58
N HIS A 199 10.57 10.77 6.41
CA HIS A 199 10.97 10.15 5.13
C HIS A 199 9.78 9.79 4.25
N ALA A 200 8.59 9.82 4.81
CA ALA A 200 7.33 9.57 4.13
C ALA A 200 6.27 10.56 4.65
N PRO A 201 6.39 11.86 4.31
CA PRO A 201 5.50 12.91 4.82
C PRO A 201 4.05 12.79 4.30
N GLU A 202 3.85 11.99 3.26
CA GLU A 202 2.55 11.67 2.68
C GLU A 202 1.69 10.74 3.52
N VAL A 203 2.25 10.11 4.55
CA VAL A 203 1.55 9.13 5.40
C VAL A 203 0.39 9.77 6.15
N GLU A 204 -0.74 9.10 6.10
CA GLU A 204 -1.97 9.49 6.78
C GLU A 204 -2.22 8.61 8.01
N CYS A 205 -2.95 9.16 8.98
CA CYS A 205 -3.43 8.43 10.16
C CYS A 205 -4.90 8.06 9.93
N ILE A 206 -5.19 6.78 9.80
CA ILE A 206 -6.50 6.28 9.49
C ILE A 206 -7.05 5.52 10.69
N GLY A 207 -8.20 5.97 11.21
CA GLY A 207 -8.91 5.31 12.30
C GLY A 207 -9.58 4.03 11.83
N LYS A 208 -9.39 2.93 12.55
CA LYS A 208 -9.97 1.61 12.25
C LYS A 208 -11.04 1.18 13.24
N GLY A 209 -11.29 1.92 14.31
CA GLY A 209 -12.26 1.55 15.34
C GLY A 209 -11.94 0.27 16.11
N LYS A 210 -10.73 -0.31 15.92
CA LYS A 210 -10.30 -1.53 16.61
C LYS A 210 -9.70 -1.18 17.98
N ALA A 211 -10.09 -1.88 19.04
CA ALA A 211 -9.63 -1.61 20.42
C ALA A 211 -8.11 -1.72 20.57
N ARG A 212 -7.47 -2.74 19.98
CA ARG A 212 -6.02 -2.97 20.10
C ARG A 212 -5.16 -2.11 19.17
N ALA A 213 -5.67 -1.72 17.99
CA ALA A 213 -4.95 -0.93 17.00
C ALA A 213 -5.91 0.11 16.41
N PRO A 214 -6.22 1.19 17.17
CA PRO A 214 -7.21 2.18 16.75
C PRO A 214 -6.80 2.98 15.51
N TYR A 215 -5.50 3.06 15.23
CA TYR A 215 -4.96 3.83 14.12
C TYR A 215 -3.97 3.01 13.30
N GLU A 216 -4.08 3.09 11.99
CA GLU A 216 -3.09 2.61 11.02
C GLU A 216 -2.47 3.80 10.29
N PHE A 217 -1.15 3.72 10.01
CA PHE A 217 -0.39 4.81 9.38
C PHE A 217 0.02 4.41 7.97
N GLY A 218 -0.63 5.00 6.97
CA GLY A 218 -0.40 4.64 5.57
C GLY A 218 -1.34 5.37 4.63
N CYS A 219 -1.86 4.65 3.65
CA CYS A 219 -2.82 5.14 2.67
C CYS A 219 -4.03 4.20 2.61
N LYS A 220 -5.24 4.75 2.45
CA LYS A 220 -6.44 3.96 2.19
C LYS A 220 -6.37 3.38 0.77
N VAL A 221 -6.80 2.14 0.59
CA VAL A 221 -6.88 1.46 -0.71
C VAL A 221 -8.28 0.90 -0.89
N SER A 222 -8.91 1.20 -2.03
CA SER A 222 -10.15 0.57 -2.47
C SER A 222 -9.81 -0.66 -3.30
N ILE A 223 -10.50 -1.77 -3.04
CA ILE A 223 -10.31 -3.06 -3.69
C ILE A 223 -11.67 -3.55 -4.18
N ALA A 224 -11.72 -4.01 -5.43
CA ALA A 224 -12.88 -4.67 -6.00
C ALA A 224 -12.55 -6.14 -6.30
N THR A 225 -13.45 -7.04 -5.93
CA THR A 225 -13.40 -8.47 -6.25
C THR A 225 -14.73 -8.96 -6.78
N SER A 226 -14.79 -10.13 -7.39
CA SER A 226 -16.05 -10.75 -7.76
C SER A 226 -16.92 -11.06 -6.54
N ALA A 227 -18.24 -10.87 -6.65
CA ALA A 227 -19.22 -11.31 -5.64
C ALA A 227 -19.61 -12.79 -5.78
N THR A 228 -19.18 -13.46 -6.84
CA THR A 228 -19.38 -14.88 -7.10
C THR A 228 -18.18 -15.71 -6.60
N ALA A 229 -18.17 -17.00 -6.90
CA ALA A 229 -17.02 -17.89 -6.65
C ALA A 229 -16.51 -18.41 -8.00
N PRO A 230 -15.65 -17.66 -8.69
CA PRO A 230 -15.05 -18.12 -9.93
C PRO A 230 -14.25 -19.41 -9.72
N LYS A 231 -14.17 -20.26 -10.75
CA LYS A 231 -13.46 -21.54 -10.68
C LYS A 231 -11.98 -21.38 -10.36
N GLY A 232 -11.35 -20.32 -10.88
CA GLY A 232 -9.93 -20.02 -10.65
C GLY A 232 -9.62 -19.29 -9.35
N GLY A 233 -10.66 -18.97 -8.54
CA GLY A 233 -10.52 -18.25 -7.26
C GLY A 233 -10.99 -16.79 -7.30
N GLN A 234 -10.78 -16.09 -6.19
CA GLN A 234 -11.28 -14.73 -5.99
C GLN A 234 -10.29 -13.69 -6.52
N PHE A 235 -10.37 -13.38 -7.82
CA PHE A 235 -9.52 -12.39 -8.46
C PHE A 235 -9.81 -10.97 -7.96
N VAL A 236 -8.75 -10.15 -7.85
CA VAL A 236 -8.89 -8.70 -7.70
C VAL A 236 -9.15 -8.08 -9.06
N LEU A 237 -10.30 -7.45 -9.18
CA LEU A 237 -10.75 -6.83 -10.43
C LEU A 237 -10.22 -5.40 -10.58
N HIS A 238 -10.01 -4.70 -9.46
CA HIS A 238 -9.45 -3.36 -9.43
C HIS A 238 -8.87 -3.04 -8.06
N ALA A 239 -7.79 -2.24 -8.02
CA ALA A 239 -7.18 -1.72 -6.80
C ALA A 239 -6.73 -0.28 -7.00
N LYS A 240 -7.06 0.62 -6.06
CA LYS A 240 -6.71 2.04 -6.14
C LYS A 240 -6.36 2.63 -4.78
N ALA A 241 -5.21 3.29 -4.70
CA ALA A 241 -4.83 4.05 -3.51
C ALA A 241 -5.59 5.38 -3.44
N LEU A 242 -6.14 5.68 -2.26
CA LEU A 242 -7.02 6.83 -2.00
C LEU A 242 -6.33 7.75 -0.98
N HIS A 243 -5.77 8.85 -1.47
CA HIS A 243 -5.13 9.85 -0.63
C HIS A 243 -6.14 10.86 -0.06
N GLY A 244 -5.86 11.39 1.14
CA GLY A 244 -6.73 12.32 1.84
C GLY A 244 -7.78 11.63 2.71
N ASN A 245 -7.68 10.30 2.86
CA ASN A 245 -8.64 9.49 3.62
C ASN A 245 -10.10 9.84 3.30
N PRO A 246 -10.52 9.83 2.01
CA PRO A 246 -11.86 10.21 1.62
C PRO A 246 -12.90 9.30 2.27
N TYR A 247 -14.13 9.82 2.40
CA TYR A 247 -15.27 9.01 2.81
C TYR A 247 -15.54 7.91 1.78
N ASP A 248 -15.76 6.68 2.22
CA ASP A 248 -15.87 5.50 1.33
C ASP A 248 -16.98 5.66 0.30
N GLY A 249 -18.13 6.21 0.70
CA GLY A 249 -19.25 6.47 -0.20
C GLY A 249 -18.90 7.39 -1.38
N CYS A 250 -18.02 8.37 -1.20
CA CYS A 250 -17.58 9.27 -2.28
C CYS A 250 -16.64 8.58 -3.29
N THR A 251 -16.04 7.47 -2.92
CA THR A 251 -15.07 6.75 -3.78
C THR A 251 -15.74 5.73 -4.70
N LEU A 252 -16.99 5.36 -4.43
CA LEU A 252 -17.68 4.26 -5.10
C LEU A 252 -17.95 4.54 -6.59
N GLY A 253 -18.46 5.72 -6.92
CA GLY A 253 -18.74 6.08 -8.32
C GLY A 253 -17.51 6.03 -9.22
N PRO A 254 -16.43 6.76 -8.87
CA PRO A 254 -15.16 6.70 -9.61
C PRO A 254 -14.54 5.31 -9.66
N MET A 255 -14.73 4.49 -8.61
CA MET A 255 -14.22 3.12 -8.57
C MET A 255 -14.98 2.21 -9.53
N ALA A 256 -16.31 2.30 -9.56
CA ALA A 256 -17.15 1.52 -10.47
C ALA A 256 -16.85 1.86 -11.94
N ALA A 257 -16.74 3.15 -12.29
CA ALA A 257 -16.40 3.58 -13.64
C ALA A 257 -15.01 3.07 -14.08
N ALA A 258 -14.01 3.14 -13.19
CA ALA A 258 -12.66 2.62 -13.48
C ALA A 258 -12.66 1.09 -13.65
N LEU A 259 -13.46 0.38 -12.87
CA LEU A 259 -13.63 -1.07 -12.97
C LEU A 259 -14.28 -1.47 -14.30
N GLU A 260 -15.36 -0.80 -14.70
CA GLU A 260 -16.06 -1.04 -15.98
C GLU A 260 -15.13 -0.76 -17.18
N HIS A 261 -14.36 0.31 -17.11
CA HIS A 261 -13.36 0.62 -18.12
C HIS A 261 -12.26 -0.46 -18.21
N LEU A 262 -11.78 -0.97 -17.06
CA LEU A 262 -10.71 -1.98 -17.02
C LEU A 262 -11.18 -3.35 -17.54
N THR A 263 -12.40 -3.76 -17.16
CA THR A 263 -12.94 -5.09 -17.47
C THR A 263 -13.71 -5.15 -18.78
N GLY A 264 -14.15 -3.99 -19.31
CA GLY A 264 -15.07 -3.93 -20.44
C GLY A 264 -16.48 -4.45 -20.14
N VAL A 265 -16.82 -4.72 -18.88
CA VAL A 265 -18.07 -5.31 -18.44
C VAL A 265 -18.83 -4.35 -17.53
N GLU A 266 -20.09 -4.09 -17.83
CA GLU A 266 -20.95 -3.24 -17.01
C GLU A 266 -21.31 -3.93 -15.69
N THR A 267 -21.13 -3.22 -14.57
CA THR A 267 -21.47 -3.74 -13.24
C THR A 267 -22.97 -3.67 -12.98
N ARG A 268 -23.61 -4.82 -12.81
CA ARG A 268 -25.04 -4.91 -12.50
C ARG A 268 -25.34 -4.77 -11.01
N ARG A 269 -24.45 -5.29 -10.15
CA ARG A 269 -24.61 -5.23 -8.69
C ARG A 269 -23.26 -5.00 -8.01
N ILE A 270 -23.26 -4.04 -7.08
CA ILE A 270 -22.10 -3.69 -6.27
C ILE A 270 -22.46 -3.89 -4.81
N HIS A 271 -21.76 -4.77 -4.13
CA HIS A 271 -21.96 -5.07 -2.71
C HIS A 271 -20.90 -4.35 -1.88
N VAL A 272 -21.33 -3.58 -0.89
CA VAL A 272 -20.48 -2.75 -0.04
C VAL A 272 -20.85 -2.90 1.45
N ASP A 273 -19.97 -2.46 2.33
CA ASP A 273 -20.24 -2.42 3.75
C ASP A 273 -21.10 -1.21 4.17
N LYS A 274 -21.38 -1.09 5.48
CA LYS A 274 -22.16 0.03 6.04
C LYS A 274 -21.44 1.38 5.92
N GLY A 275 -20.12 1.40 5.77
CA GLY A 275 -19.30 2.60 5.61
C GLY A 275 -19.61 3.37 4.32
N TYR A 276 -20.27 2.73 3.37
CA TYR A 276 -20.67 3.35 2.09
C TYR A 276 -22.07 4.00 2.10
N ARG A 277 -22.75 4.10 3.23
CA ARG A 277 -24.07 4.76 3.31
C ARG A 277 -23.98 6.19 2.80
N GLY A 278 -24.94 6.61 1.94
CA GLY A 278 -24.88 7.93 1.31
C GLY A 278 -23.86 8.04 0.18
N HIS A 279 -23.54 6.92 -0.49
CA HIS A 279 -22.59 6.86 -1.60
C HIS A 279 -22.98 7.76 -2.79
N SER A 280 -21.97 8.17 -3.55
CA SER A 280 -22.12 9.04 -4.74
C SER A 280 -22.36 8.31 -6.06
N HIS A 281 -22.59 6.98 -6.03
CA HIS A 281 -22.80 6.22 -7.27
C HIS A 281 -24.07 6.69 -7.98
N PRO A 282 -24.03 6.97 -9.32
CA PRO A 282 -25.15 7.55 -10.06
C PRO A 282 -26.38 6.60 -10.07
N HIS A 283 -26.15 5.30 -10.19
CA HIS A 283 -27.22 4.29 -10.19
C HIS A 283 -27.36 3.64 -8.80
N LYS A 284 -28.07 4.32 -7.89
CA LYS A 284 -28.23 3.89 -6.49
C LYS A 284 -28.86 2.49 -6.35
N PHE A 285 -29.68 2.07 -7.30
CA PHE A 285 -30.33 0.75 -7.29
C PHE A 285 -29.41 -0.43 -7.60
N ARG A 286 -28.19 -0.17 -8.13
CA ARG A 286 -27.16 -1.20 -8.36
C ARG A 286 -26.32 -1.47 -7.11
N VAL A 287 -26.38 -0.60 -6.10
CA VAL A 287 -25.55 -0.69 -4.90
C VAL A 287 -26.34 -1.31 -3.75
N TRP A 288 -25.76 -2.35 -3.16
CA TRP A 288 -26.32 -3.12 -2.05
C TRP A 288 -25.43 -2.98 -0.82
N ILE A 289 -25.96 -2.31 0.20
CA ILE A 289 -25.24 -2.04 1.44
C ILE A 289 -25.54 -3.15 2.44
N SER A 290 -24.53 -3.60 3.18
CA SER A 290 -24.69 -4.62 4.24
C SER A 290 -25.82 -4.24 5.21
N ASP A 291 -26.64 -5.24 5.60
CA ASP A 291 -27.82 -5.12 6.46
C ASP A 291 -28.99 -4.33 5.83
N GLN A 292 -28.97 -4.07 4.55
CA GLN A 292 -30.14 -3.56 3.85
C GLN A 292 -31.23 -4.64 3.83
N VAL A 293 -32.47 -4.28 4.22
CA VAL A 293 -33.59 -5.20 4.26
C VAL A 293 -34.56 -4.96 3.08
N ARG A 294 -34.74 -3.68 2.69
CA ARG A 294 -35.68 -3.31 1.62
C ARG A 294 -35.17 -3.75 0.26
N ARG A 295 -36.07 -4.30 -0.57
CA ARG A 295 -35.84 -4.77 -1.96
C ARG A 295 -34.81 -5.92 -2.08
N VAL A 296 -34.48 -6.61 -0.99
CA VAL A 296 -33.50 -7.70 -0.98
C VAL A 296 -34.19 -9.03 -1.31
N THR A 297 -33.93 -9.57 -2.50
CA THR A 297 -34.38 -10.92 -2.91
C THR A 297 -33.48 -12.00 -2.25
N LYS A 298 -33.90 -13.28 -2.34
CA LYS A 298 -33.11 -14.43 -1.84
C LYS A 298 -31.73 -14.50 -2.52
N VAL A 299 -31.64 -14.16 -3.81
CA VAL A 299 -30.39 -14.13 -4.57
C VAL A 299 -29.43 -13.03 -4.01
N ILE A 300 -29.96 -11.81 -3.90
CA ILE A 300 -29.16 -10.67 -3.37
C ILE A 300 -28.69 -10.95 -1.94
N ARG A 301 -29.53 -11.56 -1.10
CA ARG A 301 -29.14 -11.94 0.26
C ARG A 301 -28.00 -12.94 0.27
N ARG A 302 -27.96 -13.89 -0.67
CA ARG A 302 -26.84 -14.84 -0.83
C ARG A 302 -25.57 -14.11 -1.26
N GLU A 303 -25.66 -13.19 -2.22
CA GLU A 303 -24.53 -12.36 -2.68
C GLU A 303 -24.00 -11.46 -1.54
N MET A 304 -24.88 -10.84 -0.76
CA MET A 304 -24.50 -10.04 0.41
C MET A 304 -23.72 -10.85 1.46
N LYS A 305 -24.09 -12.12 1.69
CA LYS A 305 -23.31 -13.02 2.57
C LYS A 305 -21.90 -13.26 2.01
N ARG A 306 -21.74 -13.33 0.69
CA ARG A 306 -20.44 -13.49 0.06
C ARG A 306 -19.56 -12.24 0.07
N ARG A 307 -20.09 -11.08 0.45
CA ARG A 307 -19.27 -9.88 0.64
C ARG A 307 -18.06 -10.14 1.55
N ALA A 308 -18.23 -10.94 2.58
CA ALA A 308 -17.12 -11.31 3.47
C ALA A 308 -15.94 -12.02 2.75
N ALA A 309 -16.14 -12.56 1.53
CA ALA A 309 -15.08 -13.18 0.76
C ALA A 309 -13.96 -12.21 0.31
N VAL A 310 -14.18 -10.90 0.39
CA VAL A 310 -13.13 -9.90 0.14
C VAL A 310 -12.09 -9.86 1.29
N GLU A 311 -12.49 -10.20 2.51
CA GLU A 311 -11.59 -10.13 3.68
C GLU A 311 -10.39 -11.09 3.58
N PRO A 312 -10.55 -12.38 3.22
CA PRO A 312 -9.41 -13.24 2.92
C PRO A 312 -8.51 -12.71 1.79
N VAL A 313 -9.09 -12.14 0.72
CA VAL A 313 -8.29 -11.55 -0.37
C VAL A 313 -7.45 -10.40 0.17
N ILE A 314 -8.04 -9.49 0.95
CA ILE A 314 -7.30 -8.42 1.63
C ILE A 314 -6.20 -8.99 2.54
N GLY A 315 -6.48 -10.09 3.24
CA GLY A 315 -5.50 -10.82 4.05
C GLY A 315 -4.29 -11.29 3.22
N HIS A 316 -4.53 -11.94 2.08
CA HIS A 316 -3.49 -12.38 1.15
C HIS A 316 -2.69 -11.20 0.55
N LEU A 317 -3.38 -10.12 0.12
CA LEU A 317 -2.71 -8.91 -0.36
C LEU A 317 -1.75 -8.33 0.67
N LYS A 318 -2.14 -8.33 1.94
CA LYS A 318 -1.31 -7.84 3.04
C LYS A 318 -0.16 -8.77 3.36
N ALA A 319 -0.43 -10.06 3.60
CA ALA A 319 0.55 -11.01 4.09
C ALA A 319 1.55 -11.46 3.00
N GLU A 320 1.06 -11.71 1.77
CA GLU A 320 1.85 -12.35 0.71
C GLU A 320 2.35 -11.35 -0.35
N HIS A 321 1.66 -10.19 -0.52
CA HIS A 321 1.94 -9.23 -1.60
C HIS A 321 2.37 -7.85 -1.10
N ARG A 322 2.95 -7.76 0.10
CA ARG A 322 3.55 -6.54 0.69
C ARG A 322 2.61 -5.35 0.88
N MET A 323 1.30 -5.55 0.86
CA MET A 323 0.39 -4.46 1.15
C MET A 323 0.40 -4.08 2.64
N GLU A 324 0.78 -4.98 3.55
CA GLU A 324 0.88 -4.67 4.99
C GLU A 324 2.05 -3.73 5.33
N ARG A 325 3.08 -3.67 4.48
CA ARG A 325 4.27 -2.85 4.73
C ARG A 325 4.83 -2.26 3.45
N ASN A 326 4.24 -1.14 3.00
CA ASN A 326 4.68 -0.46 1.80
C ASN A 326 6.01 0.29 2.02
N HIS A 327 7.05 -0.10 1.29
CA HIS A 327 8.37 0.52 1.29
C HIS A 327 8.57 1.57 0.21
N LEU A 328 7.68 1.64 -0.78
CA LEU A 328 7.79 2.58 -1.89
C LEU A 328 7.52 4.02 -1.40
N LYS A 329 8.25 5.00 -1.92
CA LYS A 329 8.20 6.40 -1.48
C LYS A 329 7.12 7.19 -2.21
N GLY A 330 6.57 8.17 -1.52
CA GLY A 330 5.63 9.13 -2.07
C GLY A 330 4.24 8.55 -2.36
N ARG A 331 3.33 9.41 -2.78
CA ARG A 331 1.96 9.03 -3.18
C ARG A 331 1.95 8.10 -4.39
N GLN A 332 2.86 8.32 -5.34
CA GLN A 332 3.03 7.43 -6.48
C GLN A 332 3.42 6.01 -6.03
N GLY A 333 4.34 5.89 -5.06
CA GLY A 333 4.70 4.60 -4.47
C GLY A 333 3.52 3.90 -3.81
N ASP A 334 2.59 4.63 -3.20
CA ASP A 334 1.37 4.04 -2.64
C ASP A 334 0.45 3.47 -3.71
N ARG A 335 0.27 4.20 -4.82
CA ARG A 335 -0.53 3.75 -5.98
C ARG A 335 0.08 2.51 -6.62
N ILE A 336 1.36 2.56 -6.92
CA ILE A 336 2.11 1.45 -7.52
C ILE A 336 2.02 0.19 -6.66
N ASN A 337 2.22 0.30 -5.34
CA ASN A 337 2.18 -0.86 -4.45
C ASN A 337 0.80 -1.49 -4.38
N ALA A 338 -0.28 -0.70 -4.39
CA ALA A 338 -1.64 -1.23 -4.39
C ALA A 338 -1.93 -2.05 -5.65
N VAL A 339 -1.56 -1.53 -6.84
CA VAL A 339 -1.76 -2.23 -8.11
C VAL A 339 -0.87 -3.48 -8.22
N LEU A 340 0.41 -3.39 -7.85
CA LEU A 340 1.32 -4.54 -7.89
C LEU A 340 0.92 -5.65 -6.91
N ALA A 341 0.39 -5.31 -5.74
CA ALA A 341 -0.13 -6.30 -4.80
C ALA A 341 -1.33 -7.05 -5.40
N ALA A 342 -2.25 -6.33 -6.04
CA ALA A 342 -3.41 -6.90 -6.71
C ALA A 342 -3.01 -7.80 -7.90
N ALA A 343 -2.12 -7.32 -8.77
CA ALA A 343 -1.60 -8.10 -9.89
C ALA A 343 -0.85 -9.36 -9.42
N GLY A 344 -0.02 -9.25 -8.37
CA GLY A 344 0.69 -10.39 -7.79
C GLY A 344 -0.25 -11.45 -7.24
N HIS A 345 -1.35 -11.06 -6.61
CA HIS A 345 -2.40 -11.97 -6.16
C HIS A 345 -3.06 -12.69 -7.35
N ASN A 346 -3.44 -11.95 -8.38
CA ASN A 346 -4.04 -12.52 -9.57
C ASN A 346 -3.11 -13.51 -10.28
N PHE A 347 -1.85 -13.16 -10.46
CA PHE A 347 -0.86 -14.09 -11.04
C PHE A 347 -0.68 -15.36 -10.22
N ASN A 348 -0.74 -15.27 -8.89
CA ASN A 348 -0.68 -16.45 -8.04
C ASN A 348 -1.91 -17.38 -8.26
N LEU A 349 -3.11 -16.80 -8.40
CA LEU A 349 -4.31 -17.56 -8.73
C LEU A 349 -4.21 -18.21 -10.11
N LEU A 350 -3.75 -17.46 -11.12
CA LEU A 350 -3.53 -17.97 -12.48
C LEU A 350 -2.58 -19.16 -12.51
N LEU A 351 -1.45 -19.08 -11.83
CA LEU A 351 -0.48 -20.18 -11.76
C LEU A 351 -1.10 -21.44 -11.15
N ARG A 352 -1.88 -21.30 -10.08
CA ARG A 352 -2.61 -22.42 -9.47
C ARG A 352 -3.63 -23.03 -10.42
N TRP A 353 -4.37 -22.16 -11.14
CA TRP A 353 -5.36 -22.59 -12.12
C TRP A 353 -4.74 -23.34 -13.30
N LEU A 354 -3.70 -22.77 -13.90
CA LEU A 354 -2.97 -23.38 -15.01
C LEU A 354 -2.32 -24.72 -14.59
N ALA A 355 -1.78 -24.81 -13.38
CA ALA A 355 -1.28 -26.06 -12.84
C ALA A 355 -2.38 -27.14 -12.69
N THR A 356 -3.61 -26.73 -12.35
CA THR A 356 -4.76 -27.62 -12.30
C THR A 356 -5.16 -28.12 -13.69
N LEU A 357 -5.20 -27.22 -14.67
CA LEU A 357 -5.48 -27.57 -16.07
C LEU A 357 -4.41 -28.54 -16.64
N LEU A 358 -3.14 -28.24 -16.37
CA LEU A 358 -2.03 -29.11 -16.81
C LEU A 358 -2.14 -30.53 -16.21
N ARG A 359 -2.46 -30.60 -14.92
CA ARG A 359 -2.67 -31.94 -14.29
C ARG A 359 -3.82 -32.69 -14.91
N ALA A 360 -4.95 -32.02 -15.19
CA ALA A 360 -6.08 -32.64 -15.86
C ALA A 360 -5.71 -33.14 -17.27
N LEU A 361 -4.95 -32.34 -18.02
CA LEU A 361 -4.46 -32.75 -19.35
C LEU A 361 -3.54 -33.98 -19.27
N ILE A 362 -2.60 -34.00 -18.33
CA ILE A 362 -1.70 -35.15 -18.14
C ILE A 362 -2.49 -36.39 -17.78
N GLN A 363 -3.52 -36.31 -16.93
CA GLN A 363 -4.39 -37.44 -16.60
C GLN A 363 -5.12 -37.98 -17.83
N LEU A 364 -5.74 -37.09 -18.64
CA LEU A 364 -6.42 -37.48 -19.86
C LEU A 364 -5.47 -38.25 -20.82
N LEU A 365 -4.25 -37.75 -21.02
CA LEU A 365 -3.25 -38.40 -21.87
C LEU A 365 -2.77 -39.75 -21.30
N ALA A 366 -2.72 -39.89 -19.98
CA ALA A 366 -2.35 -41.13 -19.33
C ALA A 366 -3.47 -42.17 -19.44
N ASP A 367 -4.74 -41.78 -19.32
CA ASP A 367 -5.91 -42.67 -19.45
C ASP A 367 -6.06 -43.16 -20.90
N ASP A 368 -5.80 -42.31 -21.91
CA ASP A 368 -5.80 -42.72 -23.33
C ASP A 368 -4.66 -43.69 -23.67
N SER A 369 -3.58 -43.70 -22.90
CA SER A 369 -2.43 -44.57 -23.11
C SER A 369 -2.53 -45.94 -22.36
N ALA A 370 -3.57 -46.14 -21.54
CA ALA A 370 -3.81 -47.42 -20.88
C ALA A 370 -4.28 -48.45 -21.90
N PRO A 371 -3.56 -49.58 -22.10
CA PRO A 371 -3.98 -50.60 -23.04
C PRO A 371 -5.33 -51.18 -22.56
N SER A 372 -6.32 -51.17 -23.45
CA SER A 372 -7.57 -51.90 -23.24
C SER A 372 -7.23 -53.38 -23.12
N ILE A 373 -7.13 -53.88 -21.89
CA ILE A 373 -7.08 -55.35 -21.65
C ILE A 373 -8.48 -55.82 -21.95
N ILE A 374 -8.69 -56.25 -23.22
CA ILE A 374 -9.84 -57.03 -23.63
C ILE A 374 -9.62 -58.40 -23.05
N ALA A 375 -10.44 -58.76 -22.06
CA ALA A 375 -10.54 -60.09 -21.51
C ALA A 375 -11.38 -60.99 -22.42
#